data_b5a99ee3259d0a11db053bda16e379e2
#
_entry.id   b5a99ee3259d0a11db053bda16e379e2
#
_cell.length_a   1.000
_cell.length_b   1.000
_cell.length_c   1.000
_cell.angle_alpha   90.00
_cell.angle_beta   90.00
_cell.angle_gamma   90.00
#
_symmetry.space_group_name_H-M   'P 1'
#
loop_
_entity.id
_entity.type
_entity.pdbx_description
1 polymer ?
#
loop_
_entity_poly.entity_id
_entity_poly.type
_entity_poly.pdbx_seq_one_letter_code
_entity_poly.pdbx_strand_id
1 'polypeptide(L)'
;MRIHKLYQCFAAAVLLFLPVACDNTDYSEKSPFDNSAYLNVAASKNTEAFTFNRKVTSQTKTFAVKLSYPAGDDVKVSLKVDASLTSEYNAKNDTHYEVLPETYYQLLKTEVVIPAGKTTSEEVGIKFSKLDELEIDVTYLCPLSIGGADGVGVMDGSRTMYYLVRRSSAITTAMNLKNIYVAVPGFDKGSSTSDVVNNLSAVTMEAIIRVNSFQQEISSIMGIEQYFLMRIG
;
A
#
# COMPACT_ATOMS: atom_id res chain seq x y z
N MET A 1 11.69 77.65 2.13
CA MET A 1 11.70 77.28 0.72
C MET A 1 12.60 76.07 0.38
N ARG A 2 13.04 75.27 1.37
CA ARG A 2 13.85 74.01 1.15
C ARG A 2 13.08 72.71 1.39
N ILE A 3 12.01 72.74 2.19
CA ILE A 3 11.28 71.54 2.59
C ILE A 3 10.32 71.03 1.50
N HIS A 4 9.69 71.93 0.70
CA HIS A 4 8.82 71.50 -0.38
C HIS A 4 9.54 70.79 -1.54
N LYS A 5 10.80 71.11 -1.81
CA LYS A 5 11.61 70.39 -2.83
C LYS A 5 11.97 68.97 -2.38
N LEU A 6 12.11 68.75 -1.08
CA LEU A 6 12.43 67.41 -0.56
C LEU A 6 11.23 66.45 -0.69
N TYR A 7 10.02 66.92 -0.46
CA TYR A 7 8.79 66.11 -0.62
C TYR A 7 8.50 65.82 -2.08
N GLN A 8 8.79 66.71 -3.00
CA GLN A 8 8.62 66.44 -4.42
C GLN A 8 9.61 65.40 -4.96
N CYS A 9 10.87 65.36 -4.48
CA CYS A 9 11.79 64.32 -4.83
C CYS A 9 11.43 62.97 -4.20
N PHE A 10 10.84 62.94 -3.00
CA PHE A 10 10.40 61.69 -2.36
C PHE A 10 9.18 61.12 -3.04
N ALA A 11 8.21 61.95 -3.44
CA ALA A 11 7.01 61.51 -4.15
C ALA A 11 7.34 60.98 -5.57
N ALA A 12 8.34 61.56 -6.27
CA ALA A 12 8.81 61.06 -7.57
C ALA A 12 9.59 59.73 -7.45
N ALA A 13 10.34 59.51 -6.36
CA ALA A 13 11.08 58.28 -6.11
C ALA A 13 10.17 57.09 -5.74
N VAL A 14 9.03 57.36 -5.06
CA VAL A 14 8.03 56.32 -4.70
C VAL A 14 7.24 55.84 -5.90
N LEU A 15 7.02 56.72 -6.93
CA LEU A 15 6.36 56.34 -8.18
C LEU A 15 7.22 55.48 -9.13
N LEU A 16 8.54 55.46 -8.93
CA LEU A 16 9.48 54.63 -9.73
C LEU A 16 9.66 53.19 -9.20
N PHE A 17 9.10 52.89 -8.03
CA PHE A 17 9.14 51.56 -7.42
C PHE A 17 7.78 50.87 -7.39
N LEU A 18 6.88 51.19 -8.31
CA LEU A 18 5.77 50.27 -8.57
C LEU A 18 6.36 49.05 -9.27
N PRO A 19 6.42 47.89 -8.57
CA PRO A 19 6.81 46.67 -9.27
C PRO A 19 5.76 46.45 -10.35
N VAL A 20 6.22 46.39 -11.58
CA VAL A 20 5.45 45.75 -12.68
C VAL A 20 5.38 44.28 -12.29
N ALA A 21 4.56 43.98 -11.31
CA ALA A 21 4.25 42.64 -10.88
C ALA A 21 2.84 42.32 -11.35
N CYS A 22 2.70 42.23 -12.64
CA CYS A 22 1.75 41.37 -13.30
C CYS A 22 2.40 41.03 -14.64
N ASP A 23 3.26 40.05 -14.62
CA ASP A 23 3.46 39.23 -15.79
C ASP A 23 2.10 38.61 -16.07
N ASN A 24 1.38 39.22 -16.99
CA ASN A 24 0.09 38.70 -17.46
C ASN A 24 0.43 37.49 -18.35
N THR A 25 1.00 36.48 -17.73
CA THR A 25 1.19 35.19 -18.37
C THR A 25 -0.21 34.68 -18.60
N ASP A 26 -0.62 34.74 -19.86
CA ASP A 26 -1.92 34.23 -20.32
C ASP A 26 -1.91 32.70 -20.09
N TYR A 27 -2.43 32.27 -18.97
CA TYR A 27 -2.57 30.85 -18.63
C TYR A 27 -3.67 30.17 -19.46
N SER A 28 -4.31 30.88 -20.38
CA SER A 28 -5.38 30.34 -21.24
C SER A 28 -4.85 29.42 -22.35
N GLU A 29 -3.56 29.52 -22.73
CA GLU A 29 -3.00 28.74 -23.83
C GLU A 29 -2.07 27.59 -23.46
N LYS A 30 -1.59 27.54 -22.21
CA LYS A 30 -0.80 26.40 -21.72
C LYS A 30 -1.18 26.10 -20.28
N SER A 31 -1.72 24.91 -20.03
CA SER A 31 -1.75 24.39 -18.68
C SER A 31 -0.32 24.41 -18.13
N PRO A 32 -0.08 24.98 -16.93
CA PRO A 32 1.27 25.03 -16.35
C PRO A 32 1.81 23.64 -16.03
N PHE A 33 1.01 22.59 -16.22
CA PHE A 33 1.36 21.20 -16.01
C PHE A 33 1.05 20.40 -17.27
N ASP A 34 2.01 19.62 -17.73
CA ASP A 34 1.77 18.67 -18.81
C ASP A 34 0.70 17.65 -18.39
N ASN A 35 -0.21 17.34 -19.32
CA ASN A 35 -1.21 16.31 -19.06
C ASN A 35 -0.54 14.98 -18.79
N SER A 36 -0.94 14.30 -17.74
CA SER A 36 -0.31 13.07 -17.31
C SER A 36 -1.33 11.99 -16.96
N ALA A 37 -1.02 10.77 -17.39
CA ALA A 37 -1.78 9.57 -17.05
C ALA A 37 -1.30 9.00 -15.70
N TYR A 38 -2.24 8.46 -14.91
CA TYR A 38 -1.95 7.81 -13.64
C TYR A 38 -2.98 6.73 -13.31
N LEU A 39 -2.59 5.79 -12.44
CA LEU A 39 -3.51 4.78 -11.90
C LEU A 39 -4.34 5.40 -10.77
N ASN A 40 -5.67 5.33 -10.87
CA ASN A 40 -6.56 5.87 -9.83
C ASN A 40 -6.32 5.26 -8.46
N VAL A 41 -6.00 3.96 -8.40
CA VAL A 41 -5.71 3.21 -7.17
C VAL A 41 -4.38 3.58 -6.54
N ALA A 42 -3.45 4.15 -7.30
CA ALA A 42 -2.14 4.59 -6.82
C ALA A 42 -2.10 6.08 -6.45
N ALA A 43 -3.21 6.83 -6.63
CA ALA A 43 -3.23 8.28 -6.47
C ALA A 43 -3.03 8.74 -5.01
N SER A 44 -3.52 8.00 -4.03
CA SER A 44 -3.37 8.31 -2.61
C SER A 44 -2.38 7.41 -1.89
N LYS A 45 -2.32 6.16 -2.28
CA LYS A 45 -1.42 5.14 -1.73
C LYS A 45 -1.12 4.12 -2.80
N ASN A 46 0.14 3.99 -3.16
CA ASN A 46 0.57 3.10 -4.24
C ASN A 46 0.90 1.67 -3.78
N THR A 47 0.49 1.29 -2.59
CA THR A 47 0.72 -0.06 -2.03
C THR A 47 -0.55 -0.59 -1.39
N GLU A 48 -0.94 -1.80 -1.76
CA GLU A 48 -2.05 -2.52 -1.15
C GLU A 48 -1.61 -3.93 -0.77
N ALA A 49 -1.75 -4.26 0.51
CA ALA A 49 -1.48 -5.60 1.01
C ALA A 49 -2.80 -6.36 1.18
N PHE A 50 -2.83 -7.60 0.72
CA PHE A 50 -3.97 -8.48 0.94
C PHE A 50 -3.51 -9.91 1.26
N THR A 51 -4.20 -10.51 2.20
CA THR A 51 -3.92 -11.84 2.71
C THR A 51 -5.11 -12.74 2.43
N PHE A 52 -4.85 -13.93 1.90
CA PHE A 52 -5.88 -14.90 1.56
C PHE A 52 -5.92 -16.03 2.58
N ASN A 53 -7.13 -16.47 2.91
CA ASN A 53 -7.30 -17.74 3.59
C ASN A 53 -7.32 -18.91 2.57
N ARG A 54 -7.18 -20.14 3.03
CA ARG A 54 -7.14 -21.35 2.18
C ARG A 54 -8.36 -21.57 1.29
N LYS A 55 -9.47 -20.90 1.56
CA LYS A 55 -10.71 -21.04 0.77
C LYS A 55 -10.78 -20.08 -0.39
N VAL A 56 -9.94 -19.05 -0.40
CA VAL A 56 -9.89 -18.06 -1.48
C VAL A 56 -8.80 -18.43 -2.44
N THR A 57 -9.18 -18.99 -3.58
CA THR A 57 -8.26 -19.43 -4.63
C THR A 57 -8.02 -18.36 -5.69
N SER A 58 -8.90 -17.36 -5.76
CA SER A 58 -8.76 -16.24 -6.71
C SER A 58 -9.38 -14.96 -6.20
N GLN A 59 -8.83 -13.83 -6.64
CA GLN A 59 -9.36 -12.50 -6.40
C GLN A 59 -9.06 -11.59 -7.59
N THR A 60 -10.01 -10.70 -7.92
CA THR A 60 -9.81 -9.67 -8.93
C THR A 60 -9.77 -8.31 -8.26
N LYS A 61 -8.78 -7.50 -8.61
CA LYS A 61 -8.69 -6.07 -8.26
C LYS A 61 -8.99 -5.26 -9.49
N THR A 62 -9.87 -4.26 -9.37
CA THR A 62 -10.22 -3.35 -10.46
C THR A 62 -9.56 -2.00 -10.27
N PHE A 63 -9.22 -1.36 -11.37
CA PHE A 63 -8.63 -0.04 -11.42
C PHE A 63 -9.00 0.65 -12.73
N ALA A 64 -8.77 1.95 -12.81
CA ALA A 64 -8.88 2.72 -14.04
C ALA A 64 -7.65 3.62 -14.20
N VAL A 65 -7.34 3.95 -15.44
CA VAL A 65 -6.35 4.99 -15.76
C VAL A 65 -7.07 6.32 -15.84
N LYS A 66 -6.46 7.35 -15.25
CA LYS A 66 -6.96 8.73 -15.30
C LYS A 66 -5.95 9.67 -15.93
N LEU A 67 -6.44 10.75 -16.47
CA LEU A 67 -5.66 11.91 -16.89
C LEU A 67 -5.84 13.06 -15.90
N SER A 68 -4.84 13.92 -15.79
CA SER A 68 -4.89 15.13 -14.97
C SER A 68 -5.99 16.08 -15.45
N TYR A 69 -6.21 16.16 -16.76
CA TYR A 69 -7.30 16.92 -17.41
C TYR A 69 -7.66 16.29 -18.77
N PRO A 70 -8.82 16.63 -19.37
CA PRO A 70 -9.26 16.06 -20.64
C PRO A 70 -8.27 16.33 -21.78
N ALA A 71 -8.00 15.33 -22.61
CA ALA A 71 -7.23 15.46 -23.84
C ALA A 71 -8.17 15.76 -25.04
N GLY A 72 -7.63 16.41 -26.07
CA GLY A 72 -8.36 16.70 -27.30
C GLY A 72 -8.62 15.46 -28.15
N ASP A 73 -7.74 14.47 -28.08
CA ASP A 73 -7.79 13.21 -28.82
C ASP A 73 -7.86 12.02 -27.85
N ASP A 74 -8.17 10.84 -28.39
CA ASP A 74 -8.13 9.58 -27.65
C ASP A 74 -6.70 9.28 -27.18
N VAL A 75 -6.55 8.96 -25.90
CA VAL A 75 -5.25 8.60 -25.31
C VAL A 75 -5.19 7.09 -25.07
N LYS A 76 -4.29 6.40 -25.77
CA LYS A 76 -4.00 4.99 -25.52
C LYS A 76 -2.96 4.86 -24.43
N VAL A 77 -3.21 3.99 -23.49
CA VAL A 77 -2.32 3.74 -22.35
C VAL A 77 -2.02 2.26 -22.27
N SER A 78 -0.72 1.92 -22.30
CA SER A 78 -0.26 0.56 -22.13
C SER A 78 -0.10 0.22 -20.64
N LEU A 79 -0.46 -1.01 -20.28
CA LEU A 79 -0.41 -1.54 -18.92
C LEU A 79 0.46 -2.78 -18.89
N LYS A 80 1.26 -2.93 -17.85
CA LYS A 80 2.09 -4.12 -17.64
C LYS A 80 2.26 -4.42 -16.15
N VAL A 81 2.57 -5.67 -15.84
CA VAL A 81 3.18 -6.02 -14.56
C VAL A 81 4.69 -6.00 -14.77
N ASP A 82 5.40 -5.17 -14.01
CA ASP A 82 6.84 -4.97 -14.17
C ASP A 82 7.60 -5.56 -12.99
N ALA A 83 7.97 -6.83 -13.11
CA ALA A 83 8.68 -7.57 -12.07
C ALA A 83 10.03 -6.93 -11.68
N SER A 84 10.67 -6.17 -12.59
CA SER A 84 11.96 -5.52 -12.35
C SER A 84 11.88 -4.46 -11.23
N LEU A 85 10.70 -3.88 -11.00
CA LEU A 85 10.47 -2.90 -9.95
C LEU A 85 10.49 -3.50 -8.53
N THR A 86 10.47 -4.83 -8.40
CA THR A 86 10.52 -5.49 -7.08
C THR A 86 11.83 -5.23 -6.36
N SER A 87 12.95 -5.29 -7.05
CA SER A 87 14.26 -5.02 -6.44
C SER A 87 14.40 -3.57 -5.97
N GLU A 88 13.91 -2.62 -6.76
CA GLU A 88 13.89 -1.20 -6.41
C GLU A 88 12.99 -0.93 -5.20
N TYR A 89 11.79 -1.52 -5.21
CA TYR A 89 10.87 -1.43 -4.08
C TYR A 89 11.48 -1.97 -2.79
N ASN A 90 12.09 -3.15 -2.83
CA ASN A 90 12.76 -3.77 -1.70
C ASN A 90 13.90 -2.90 -1.15
N ALA A 91 14.74 -2.37 -2.02
CA ALA A 91 15.84 -1.48 -1.61
C ALA A 91 15.34 -0.18 -0.96
N LYS A 92 14.25 0.39 -1.49
CA LYS A 92 13.67 1.64 -0.97
C LYS A 92 12.96 1.47 0.38
N ASN A 93 12.37 0.30 0.62
CA ASN A 93 11.54 0.05 1.80
C ASN A 93 12.19 -0.88 2.82
N ASP A 94 13.45 -1.28 2.62
CA ASP A 94 14.17 -2.25 3.47
C ASP A 94 13.39 -3.55 3.66
N THR A 95 12.90 -4.11 2.54
CA THR A 95 12.09 -5.33 2.51
C THR A 95 12.74 -6.40 1.63
N HIS A 96 12.25 -7.65 1.75
CA HIS A 96 12.78 -8.80 0.99
C HIS A 96 11.62 -9.57 0.35
N TYR A 97 10.71 -8.86 -0.31
CA TYR A 97 9.58 -9.48 -0.99
C TYR A 97 10.03 -10.18 -2.27
N GLU A 98 9.38 -11.30 -2.56
CA GLU A 98 9.63 -12.06 -3.78
C GLU A 98 8.76 -11.54 -4.93
N VAL A 99 9.21 -11.75 -6.16
CA VAL A 99 8.39 -11.47 -7.35
C VAL A 99 7.24 -12.47 -7.41
N LEU A 100 5.99 -11.99 -7.56
CA LEU A 100 4.88 -12.90 -7.82
C LEU A 100 5.02 -13.51 -9.21
N PRO A 101 5.14 -14.86 -9.34
CA PRO A 101 5.27 -15.51 -10.64
C PRO A 101 4.04 -15.28 -11.52
N GLU A 102 4.24 -15.21 -12.86
CA GLU A 102 3.18 -14.90 -13.83
C GLU A 102 2.01 -15.90 -13.80
N THR A 103 2.25 -17.13 -13.34
CA THR A 103 1.20 -18.16 -13.20
C THR A 103 0.13 -17.82 -12.17
N TYR A 104 0.38 -16.85 -11.29
CA TYR A 104 -0.51 -16.46 -10.19
C TYR A 104 -1.32 -15.20 -10.48
N TYR A 105 -1.08 -14.52 -11.60
CA TYR A 105 -1.86 -13.33 -11.97
C TYR A 105 -2.15 -13.29 -13.46
N GLN A 106 -3.18 -12.55 -13.83
CA GLN A 106 -3.54 -12.23 -15.21
C GLN A 106 -4.04 -10.79 -15.28
N LEU A 107 -3.38 -9.96 -16.05
CA LEU A 107 -3.88 -8.63 -16.41
C LEU A 107 -4.94 -8.83 -17.50
N LEU A 108 -6.18 -8.38 -17.24
CA LEU A 108 -7.32 -8.66 -18.15
C LEU A 108 -7.25 -7.85 -19.44
N LYS A 109 -6.59 -6.68 -19.42
CA LYS A 109 -6.27 -5.86 -20.59
C LYS A 109 -4.87 -5.27 -20.43
N THR A 110 -4.10 -5.30 -21.49
CA THR A 110 -2.75 -4.70 -21.54
C THR A 110 -2.74 -3.29 -22.13
N GLU A 111 -3.88 -2.85 -22.65
CA GLU A 111 -4.10 -1.50 -23.19
C GLU A 111 -5.49 -1.02 -22.86
N VAL A 112 -5.62 0.28 -22.56
CA VAL A 112 -6.88 0.98 -22.37
C VAL A 112 -6.88 2.29 -23.16
N VAL A 113 -8.07 2.75 -23.52
CA VAL A 113 -8.26 4.04 -24.21
C VAL A 113 -9.04 4.97 -23.29
N ILE A 114 -8.57 6.21 -23.16
CA ILE A 114 -9.31 7.29 -22.55
C ILE A 114 -9.84 8.14 -23.71
N PRO A 115 -11.18 8.19 -23.93
CA PRO A 115 -11.75 8.90 -25.06
C PRO A 115 -11.51 10.41 -24.97
N ALA A 116 -11.42 11.05 -26.13
CA ALA A 116 -11.33 12.52 -26.25
C ALA A 116 -12.36 13.23 -25.36
N GLY A 117 -11.94 14.27 -24.67
CA GLY A 117 -12.78 15.03 -23.73
C GLY A 117 -13.11 14.31 -22.41
N LYS A 118 -12.58 13.08 -22.18
CA LYS A 118 -12.72 12.35 -20.91
C LYS A 118 -11.41 12.35 -20.13
N THR A 119 -11.52 12.10 -18.83
CA THR A 119 -10.37 12.00 -17.93
C THR A 119 -10.19 10.61 -17.35
N THR A 120 -11.03 9.63 -17.72
CA THR A 120 -11.02 8.30 -17.10
C THR A 120 -11.27 7.25 -18.17
N SER A 121 -10.47 6.18 -18.16
CA SER A 121 -10.68 4.98 -18.98
C SER A 121 -11.84 4.15 -18.47
N GLU A 122 -12.21 3.11 -19.20
CA GLU A 122 -12.96 2.00 -18.65
C GLU A 122 -12.20 1.33 -17.48
N GLU A 123 -12.93 0.63 -16.63
CA GLU A 123 -12.32 -0.18 -15.57
C GLU A 123 -11.64 -1.41 -16.14
N VAL A 124 -10.47 -1.72 -15.61
CA VAL A 124 -9.68 -2.91 -15.95
C VAL A 124 -9.42 -3.70 -14.68
N GLY A 125 -9.25 -5.03 -14.86
CA GLY A 125 -8.94 -5.92 -13.75
C GLY A 125 -7.56 -6.55 -13.86
N ILE A 126 -6.94 -6.78 -12.71
CA ILE A 126 -5.90 -7.78 -12.53
C ILE A 126 -6.47 -8.91 -11.69
N LYS A 127 -6.48 -10.13 -12.25
CA LYS A 127 -6.98 -11.32 -11.58
C LYS A 127 -5.81 -12.08 -10.99
N PHE A 128 -5.84 -12.28 -9.69
CA PHE A 128 -4.96 -13.21 -8.99
C PHE A 128 -5.64 -14.57 -8.90
N SER A 129 -4.90 -15.66 -9.10
CA SER A 129 -5.43 -17.03 -9.11
C SER A 129 -4.42 -17.99 -8.47
N LYS A 130 -4.85 -19.20 -8.14
CA LYS A 130 -4.04 -20.24 -7.48
C LYS A 130 -3.39 -19.77 -6.18
N LEU A 131 -4.06 -18.86 -5.48
CA LEU A 131 -3.52 -18.22 -4.29
C LEU A 131 -3.32 -19.20 -3.12
N ASP A 132 -4.00 -20.33 -3.17
CA ASP A 132 -3.86 -21.45 -2.24
C ASP A 132 -2.59 -22.30 -2.47
N GLU A 133 -1.92 -22.12 -3.60
CA GLU A 133 -0.66 -22.79 -3.94
C GLU A 133 0.58 -21.97 -3.52
N LEU A 134 0.42 -20.68 -3.18
CA LEU A 134 1.52 -19.83 -2.72
C LEU A 134 2.15 -20.35 -1.43
N GLU A 135 3.42 -20.10 -1.23
CA GLU A 135 4.11 -20.46 0.00
C GLU A 135 3.57 -19.68 1.21
N ILE A 136 3.49 -20.35 2.35
CA ILE A 136 3.09 -19.74 3.62
C ILE A 136 4.24 -18.88 4.10
N ASP A 137 3.92 -17.71 4.69
CA ASP A 137 4.87 -16.76 5.26
C ASP A 137 5.77 -16.02 4.24
N VAL A 138 5.64 -16.30 2.94
CA VAL A 138 6.27 -15.50 1.89
C VAL A 138 5.33 -14.37 1.49
N THR A 139 5.88 -13.18 1.34
CA THR A 139 5.19 -12.03 0.77
C THR A 139 5.69 -11.81 -0.65
N TYR A 140 4.77 -11.87 -1.59
CA TYR A 140 5.04 -11.64 -3.00
C TYR A 140 4.64 -10.23 -3.41
N LEU A 141 5.41 -9.62 -4.30
CA LEU A 141 5.14 -8.31 -4.87
C LEU A 141 4.73 -8.45 -6.34
N CYS A 142 3.64 -7.77 -6.69
CA CYS A 142 3.15 -7.67 -8.07
C CYS A 142 3.01 -6.18 -8.45
N PRO A 143 4.02 -5.58 -9.11
CA PRO A 143 4.00 -4.19 -9.52
C PRO A 143 3.20 -4.00 -10.81
N LEU A 144 1.97 -3.53 -10.73
CA LEU A 144 1.15 -3.11 -11.86
C LEU A 144 1.54 -1.69 -12.26
N SER A 145 1.99 -1.47 -13.49
CA SER A 145 2.51 -0.18 -13.94
C SER A 145 1.92 0.25 -15.29
N ILE A 146 1.81 1.55 -15.48
CA ILE A 146 1.64 2.15 -16.80
C ILE A 146 2.97 2.03 -17.55
N GLY A 147 2.97 1.35 -18.69
CA GLY A 147 4.12 1.23 -19.56
C GLY A 147 4.42 2.52 -20.32
N GLY A 148 3.37 3.17 -20.85
CA GLY A 148 3.42 4.43 -21.57
C GLY A 148 2.03 4.92 -21.89
N ALA A 149 1.92 6.19 -22.32
CA ALA A 149 0.68 6.82 -22.75
C ALA A 149 0.93 7.68 -23.99
N ASP A 150 0.08 7.57 -25.01
CA ASP A 150 0.26 8.27 -26.27
C ASP A 150 -0.07 9.77 -26.10
N GLY A 151 0.88 10.62 -26.48
CA GLY A 151 0.69 12.08 -26.50
C GLY A 151 0.61 12.77 -25.14
N VAL A 152 0.74 12.04 -24.03
CA VAL A 152 0.72 12.59 -22.67
C VAL A 152 1.83 11.97 -21.80
N GLY A 153 2.20 12.66 -20.72
CA GLY A 153 3.13 12.14 -19.74
C GLY A 153 2.54 11.03 -18.88
N VAL A 154 3.37 10.43 -18.04
CA VAL A 154 2.94 9.52 -16.97
C VAL A 154 3.41 10.07 -15.63
N MET A 155 2.51 10.17 -14.66
CA MET A 155 2.80 10.70 -13.33
C MET A 155 3.58 9.67 -12.51
N ASP A 156 4.87 9.90 -12.27
CA ASP A 156 5.77 8.93 -11.61
C ASP A 156 5.26 8.45 -10.25
N GLY A 157 4.75 9.34 -9.40
CA GLY A 157 4.26 8.99 -8.07
C GLY A 157 3.03 8.06 -8.06
N SER A 158 2.28 8.01 -9.17
CA SER A 158 1.04 7.23 -9.31
C SER A 158 1.06 6.31 -10.55
N ARG A 159 2.25 6.08 -11.10
CA ARG A 159 2.48 5.21 -12.24
C ARG A 159 2.30 3.75 -11.92
N THR A 160 2.69 3.36 -10.71
CA THR A 160 2.76 1.95 -10.30
C THR A 160 1.96 1.70 -9.04
N MET A 161 1.13 0.67 -9.06
CA MET A 161 0.47 0.09 -7.90
C MET A 161 1.17 -1.19 -7.50
N TYR A 162 1.64 -1.26 -6.27
CA TYR A 162 2.33 -2.41 -5.70
C TYR A 162 1.34 -3.27 -4.91
N TYR A 163 0.99 -4.43 -5.44
CA TYR A 163 0.17 -5.40 -4.73
C TYR A 163 1.06 -6.35 -3.93
N LEU A 164 0.90 -6.33 -2.61
CA LEU A 164 1.56 -7.27 -1.70
C LEU A 164 0.62 -8.45 -1.48
N VAL A 165 0.98 -9.59 -2.06
CA VAL A 165 0.18 -10.81 -2.05
C VAL A 165 0.75 -11.77 -1.02
N ARG A 166 -0.06 -12.17 -0.05
CA ARG A 166 0.37 -13.06 1.01
C ARG A 166 -0.67 -14.13 1.29
N ARG A 167 -0.25 -15.37 1.31
CA ARG A 167 -1.08 -16.46 1.80
C ARG A 167 -1.16 -16.42 3.32
N SER A 168 -2.35 -16.54 3.89
CA SER A 168 -2.48 -16.63 5.33
C SER A 168 -2.03 -17.99 5.83
N SER A 169 -1.62 -18.06 7.10
CA SER A 169 -1.23 -19.28 7.75
C SER A 169 -2.32 -20.37 7.65
N ALA A 170 -1.88 -21.62 7.74
CA ALA A 170 -2.75 -22.80 7.62
C ALA A 170 -3.77 -22.97 8.77
N ILE A 171 -3.79 -22.07 9.74
CA ILE A 171 -4.73 -22.14 10.87
C ILE A 171 -6.14 -21.82 10.39
N THR A 172 -6.89 -22.87 10.05
CA THR A 172 -8.30 -22.76 9.64
C THR A 172 -9.27 -22.96 10.79
N THR A 173 -8.78 -23.45 11.92
CA THR A 173 -9.58 -23.77 13.09
C THR A 173 -8.90 -23.22 14.33
N ALA A 174 -9.59 -22.40 15.07
CA ALA A 174 -9.16 -21.93 16.37
C ALA A 174 -10.00 -22.57 17.46
N MET A 175 -9.37 -22.90 18.57
CA MET A 175 -10.08 -23.43 19.74
C MET A 175 -10.88 -22.30 20.40
N ASN A 176 -12.16 -22.57 20.67
CA ASN A 176 -13.00 -21.63 21.42
C ASN A 176 -12.91 -21.97 22.91
N LEU A 177 -12.12 -21.20 23.63
CA LEU A 177 -11.84 -21.46 25.05
C LEU A 177 -12.92 -20.90 25.99
N LYS A 178 -13.79 -19.95 25.54
CA LYS A 178 -14.82 -19.33 26.41
C LYS A 178 -14.35 -19.20 27.87
N ASN A 179 -14.82 -20.14 28.73
CA ASN A 179 -14.53 -20.19 30.16
C ASN A 179 -13.73 -21.45 30.54
N ILE A 180 -13.00 -22.03 29.59
CA ILE A 180 -12.18 -23.21 29.81
C ILE A 180 -10.71 -22.89 29.48
N TYR A 181 -9.83 -23.69 30.06
CA TYR A 181 -8.40 -23.66 29.73
C TYR A 181 -7.96 -25.04 29.27
N VAL A 182 -6.85 -25.09 28.56
CA VAL A 182 -6.18 -26.34 28.19
C VAL A 182 -4.96 -26.48 29.06
N ALA A 183 -4.95 -27.52 29.89
CA ALA A 183 -3.74 -27.90 30.62
C ALA A 183 -2.85 -28.77 29.73
N VAL A 184 -1.53 -28.60 29.86
CA VAL A 184 -0.54 -29.42 29.18
C VAL A 184 0.17 -30.25 30.27
N PRO A 185 -0.27 -31.50 30.52
CA PRO A 185 0.24 -32.30 31.64
C PRO A 185 1.75 -32.56 31.61
N GLY A 186 2.35 -32.48 30.40
CA GLY A 186 3.80 -32.63 30.24
C GLY A 186 4.61 -31.54 30.96
N PHE A 187 3.98 -30.43 31.36
CA PHE A 187 4.65 -29.34 32.09
C PHE A 187 4.45 -29.44 33.62
N ASP A 188 3.66 -30.39 34.06
CA ASP A 188 3.44 -30.61 35.49
C ASP A 188 4.69 -31.11 36.17
N LYS A 189 4.92 -30.68 37.42
CA LYS A 189 6.06 -31.12 38.24
C LYS A 189 6.06 -32.65 38.39
N GLY A 190 7.15 -33.27 38.02
CA GLY A 190 7.31 -34.72 38.07
C GLY A 190 6.88 -35.44 36.79
N SER A 191 6.43 -34.76 35.77
CA SER A 191 6.27 -35.35 34.43
C SER A 191 7.62 -35.63 33.77
N SER A 192 7.67 -36.57 32.83
CA SER A 192 8.91 -36.92 32.10
C SER A 192 9.51 -35.77 31.31
N THR A 193 8.74 -34.73 31.05
CA THR A 193 9.14 -33.53 30.28
C THR A 193 9.40 -32.31 31.16
N SER A 194 9.08 -32.38 32.47
CA SER A 194 9.25 -31.24 33.38
C SER A 194 10.71 -30.83 33.53
N ASP A 195 11.66 -31.78 33.50
CA ASP A 195 13.08 -31.48 33.63
C ASP A 195 13.62 -30.72 32.42
N VAL A 196 13.08 -30.98 31.22
CA VAL A 196 13.44 -30.25 30.02
C VAL A 196 12.94 -28.81 30.12
N VAL A 197 11.70 -28.61 30.55
CA VAL A 197 11.07 -27.28 30.70
C VAL A 197 11.75 -26.46 31.81
N ASN A 198 12.10 -27.10 32.92
CA ASN A 198 12.74 -26.44 34.06
C ASN A 198 14.18 -25.97 33.79
N ASN A 199 14.85 -26.56 32.79
CA ASN A 199 16.25 -26.26 32.45
C ASN A 199 16.38 -25.34 31.20
N LEU A 200 15.30 -24.80 30.67
CA LEU A 200 15.34 -23.88 29.55
C LEU A 200 15.96 -22.55 29.97
N SER A 201 16.97 -22.11 29.23
CA SER A 201 17.61 -20.79 29.42
C SER A 201 16.79 -19.63 28.78
N ALA A 202 15.91 -19.96 27.87
CA ALA A 202 15.01 -19.01 27.19
C ALA A 202 13.71 -19.68 26.77
N VAL A 203 12.60 -18.96 26.87
CA VAL A 203 11.26 -19.41 26.45
C VAL A 203 10.64 -18.31 25.59
N THR A 204 10.14 -18.70 24.42
CA THR A 204 9.32 -17.83 23.59
C THR A 204 7.88 -18.35 23.60
N MET A 205 6.93 -17.48 23.89
CA MET A 205 5.51 -17.78 23.81
C MET A 205 4.84 -16.91 22.75
N GLU A 206 4.11 -17.53 21.86
CA GLU A 206 3.34 -16.84 20.82
C GLU A 206 1.91 -17.35 20.83
N ALA A 207 0.93 -16.42 20.71
CA ALA A 207 -0.47 -16.76 20.60
C ALA A 207 -1.17 -15.84 19.60
N ILE A 208 -1.91 -16.45 18.67
CA ILE A 208 -2.86 -15.73 17.82
C ILE A 208 -4.24 -15.88 18.46
N ILE A 209 -4.77 -14.79 18.99
CA ILE A 209 -6.04 -14.79 19.69
C ILE A 209 -7.07 -13.87 19.02
N ARG A 210 -8.33 -14.25 19.11
CA ARG A 210 -9.48 -13.41 18.81
C ARG A 210 -10.31 -13.24 20.07
N VAL A 211 -10.37 -12.03 20.60
CA VAL A 211 -11.15 -11.70 21.78
C VAL A 211 -12.47 -11.07 21.33
N ASN A 212 -13.60 -11.62 21.77
CA ASN A 212 -14.91 -11.08 21.46
C ASN A 212 -15.31 -9.92 22.40
N SER A 213 -14.92 -10.01 23.68
CA SER A 213 -15.09 -8.95 24.67
C SER A 213 -14.13 -9.17 25.83
N PHE A 214 -13.66 -8.05 26.41
CA PHE A 214 -12.91 -8.08 27.66
C PHE A 214 -13.91 -7.89 28.80
N GLN A 215 -14.02 -8.90 29.68
CA GLN A 215 -14.92 -8.85 30.84
C GLN A 215 -14.18 -8.59 32.15
N GLN A 216 -12.85 -8.65 32.13
CA GLN A 216 -11.98 -8.43 33.30
C GLN A 216 -10.84 -7.49 32.90
N GLU A 217 -10.32 -6.77 33.89
CA GLU A 217 -9.20 -5.85 33.69
C GLU A 217 -7.93 -6.56 33.23
N ILE A 218 -7.70 -7.79 33.69
CA ILE A 218 -6.56 -8.61 33.30
C ILE A 218 -7.01 -10.02 32.94
N SER A 219 -6.65 -10.47 31.74
CA SER A 219 -6.93 -11.81 31.27
C SER A 219 -5.65 -12.58 30.94
N SER A 220 -5.44 -13.74 31.53
CA SER A 220 -4.31 -14.61 31.20
C SER A 220 -4.59 -15.39 29.92
N ILE A 221 -3.63 -15.38 28.98
CA ILE A 221 -3.72 -16.07 27.69
C ILE A 221 -3.06 -17.43 27.77
N MET A 222 -1.81 -17.46 28.21
CA MET A 222 -1.02 -18.67 28.39
C MET A 222 0.09 -18.44 29.40
N GLY A 223 0.62 -19.52 29.92
CA GLY A 223 1.79 -19.47 30.81
C GLY A 223 1.84 -20.59 31.82
N ILE A 224 2.82 -20.49 32.69
CA ILE A 224 3.00 -21.33 33.87
C ILE A 224 2.70 -20.47 35.08
N GLU A 225 1.61 -20.81 35.78
CA GLU A 225 1.16 -20.04 36.93
C GLU A 225 2.29 -19.84 37.96
N GLN A 226 2.38 -18.63 38.52
CA GLN A 226 3.41 -18.17 39.48
C GLN A 226 4.82 -17.97 38.90
N TYR A 227 5.10 -18.40 37.67
CA TYR A 227 6.41 -18.25 37.04
C TYR A 227 6.43 -17.32 35.85
N PHE A 228 5.62 -17.64 34.87
CA PHE A 228 5.60 -16.90 33.61
C PHE A 228 4.19 -16.87 33.00
N LEU A 229 3.62 -15.67 32.79
CA LEU A 229 2.28 -15.50 32.24
C LEU A 229 2.26 -14.46 31.14
N MET A 230 1.62 -14.79 30.00
CA MET A 230 1.20 -13.83 28.99
C MET A 230 -0.21 -13.35 29.32
N ARG A 231 -0.39 -12.06 29.51
CA ARG A 231 -1.66 -11.43 29.91
C ARG A 231 -2.02 -10.29 28.97
N ILE A 232 -3.33 -9.98 28.91
CA ILE A 232 -3.89 -8.78 28.30
C ILE A 232 -4.63 -8.02 29.41
N GLY A 233 -4.40 -6.72 29.48
CA GLY A 233 -5.05 -5.81 30.40
C GLY A 233 -5.00 -4.39 29.88
#